data_7c14e472e9c0c77e87a4e4e7f76e3180
#
_entry.id   7c14e472e9c0c77e87a4e4e7f76e3180
#
_cell.length_a   1.000
_cell.length_b   1.000
_cell.length_c   1.000
_cell.angle_alpha   90.00
_cell.angle_beta   90.00
_cell.angle_gamma   90.00
#
_symmetry.space_group_name_H-M   'P 1'
#
loop_
_entity.id
_entity.type
_entity.pdbx_description
1 polymer ?
#
loop_
_entity_poly.entity_id
_entity_poly.type
_entity_poly.pdbx_seq_one_letter_code
_entity_poly.pdbx_strand_id
1 'polypeptide(L)'
;MTTQLARYLLSICSGCLATVMVFALTSMVGVSQTRASLRTEADFLRAMEELSNWGRWGSDDELGAANFITPSKRKAAAALVSEGISISLAHDVIQEDAVDGGTYLDRQVMRVSDTGAADRYQYTGTYHGSIHSHLDSVACHVMFEGKGYNGVSQQSIEETGGCPQGSIHALHDGIFTRGILFDATLLPGRATPEGWMEPGAEITWADLEQLEKIEGVRVAEGDVILLYTGRWKRRAALGAWPTSEGVSGYQADVAYFLKERGVSFIGHDMYNDVSPHGFPPEVGLPLHRLALVSLGVSIFDNLDFERLAEEARRLNRYEFLFTAAPLRIEQGMGSPLNPIATF
;
A
#
# COMPACT_ATOMS: atom_id res chain seq x y z
N MET A 1 -12.43 -73.32 -44.01
CA MET A 1 -11.43 -73.53 -45.08
C MET A 1 -10.18 -72.81 -44.58
N THR A 2 -9.30 -73.62 -44.02
CA THR A 2 -7.98 -73.98 -44.54
C THR A 2 -7.02 -72.76 -44.49
N THR A 3 -5.93 -72.73 -43.87
CA THR A 3 -4.84 -73.63 -43.47
C THR A 3 -3.63 -72.71 -43.22
N GLN A 4 -3.05 -72.83 -42.07
CA GLN A 4 -1.71 -73.45 -41.84
C GLN A 4 -0.51 -72.59 -42.12
N LEU A 5 0.27 -72.45 -41.03
CA LEU A 5 1.66 -72.94 -40.83
C LEU A 5 2.70 -72.02 -41.40
N ALA A 6 3.84 -71.78 -40.84
CA ALA A 6 4.64 -72.39 -39.77
C ALA A 6 5.84 -71.48 -39.50
N ARG A 7 6.31 -71.41 -38.27
CA ARG A 7 7.68 -71.64 -37.77
C ARG A 7 8.90 -71.06 -38.51
N TYR A 8 9.70 -70.28 -37.75
CA TYR A 8 11.10 -70.59 -37.27
C TYR A 8 11.61 -69.37 -36.49
N LEU A 9 11.82 -69.45 -35.21
CA LEU A 9 13.02 -69.74 -34.43
C LEU A 9 14.29 -68.99 -34.85
N LEU A 10 14.80 -68.19 -33.97
CA LEU A 10 16.07 -68.14 -33.25
C LEU A 10 16.33 -66.71 -32.82
N SER A 11 16.29 -66.43 -31.50
CA SER A 11 17.37 -66.43 -30.54
C SER A 11 18.43 -65.40 -30.85
N ILE A 12 18.58 -64.42 -30.00
CA ILE A 12 19.78 -64.13 -29.20
C ILE A 12 19.64 -62.79 -28.46
N CYS A 13 19.61 -62.87 -27.19
CA CYS A 13 20.35 -62.22 -26.16
C CYS A 13 20.60 -60.69 -26.15
N SER A 14 20.33 -60.22 -24.99
CA SER A 14 21.12 -59.24 -24.22
C SER A 14 20.74 -57.75 -24.26
N GLY A 15 20.45 -57.30 -23.09
CA GLY A 15 20.68 -55.92 -22.71
C GLY A 15 19.49 -55.15 -22.14
N CYS A 16 18.88 -55.66 -21.06
CA CYS A 16 18.13 -54.76 -20.20
C CYS A 16 19.06 -53.79 -19.50
N LEU A 17 19.22 -52.60 -20.03
CA LEU A 17 19.68 -51.45 -19.28
C LEU A 17 18.46 -50.68 -18.80
N ALA A 18 18.01 -50.98 -17.58
CA ALA A 18 17.06 -50.15 -16.85
C ALA A 18 17.79 -48.87 -16.44
N THR A 19 17.57 -47.80 -17.18
CA THR A 19 18.01 -46.44 -16.77
C THR A 19 17.05 -45.98 -15.70
N VAL A 20 17.42 -46.14 -14.45
CA VAL A 20 16.72 -45.50 -13.31
C VAL A 20 17.02 -44.00 -13.37
N MET A 21 16.07 -43.22 -13.88
CA MET A 21 16.09 -41.79 -13.77
C MET A 21 15.74 -41.44 -12.30
N VAL A 22 16.76 -41.19 -11.50
CA VAL A 22 16.63 -40.58 -10.18
C VAL A 22 16.30 -39.10 -10.39
N PHE A 23 15.01 -38.73 -10.30
CA PHE A 23 14.60 -37.35 -10.11
C PHE A 23 15.04 -36.93 -8.74
N ALA A 24 16.17 -36.25 -8.65
CA ALA A 24 16.54 -35.51 -7.47
C ALA A 24 15.59 -34.31 -7.37
N LEU A 25 14.55 -34.44 -6.52
CA LEU A 25 13.80 -33.29 -6.01
C LEU A 25 14.77 -32.50 -5.11
N THR A 26 15.45 -31.55 -5.70
CA THR A 26 16.07 -30.46 -4.94
C THR A 26 14.93 -29.61 -4.41
N SER A 27 14.50 -29.86 -3.20
CA SER A 27 13.74 -28.93 -2.39
C SER A 27 14.60 -27.66 -2.28
N MET A 28 14.30 -26.65 -3.09
CA MET A 28 14.77 -25.31 -2.80
C MET A 28 14.09 -24.88 -1.52
N VAL A 29 14.74 -25.14 -0.39
CA VAL A 29 14.50 -24.41 0.85
C VAL A 29 14.87 -22.98 0.50
N GLY A 30 13.86 -22.17 0.21
CA GLY A 30 14.03 -20.73 0.08
C GLY A 30 14.57 -20.24 1.43
N VAL A 31 15.87 -20.00 1.48
CA VAL A 31 16.46 -19.23 2.58
C VAL A 31 15.86 -17.85 2.43
N SER A 32 14.88 -17.53 3.27
CA SER A 32 14.46 -16.16 3.49
C SER A 32 15.73 -15.40 3.89
N GLN A 33 16.32 -14.69 2.94
CA GLN A 33 17.36 -13.74 3.26
C GLN A 33 16.67 -12.65 4.06
N THR A 34 16.87 -12.64 5.38
CA THR A 34 16.60 -11.46 6.19
C THR A 34 17.43 -10.34 5.59
N ARG A 35 16.78 -9.51 4.76
CA ARG A 35 17.43 -8.29 4.25
C ARG A 35 17.77 -7.44 5.46
N ALA A 36 19.01 -6.95 5.49
CA ALA A 36 19.43 -6.01 6.52
C ALA A 36 18.53 -4.78 6.48
N SER A 37 18.06 -4.36 7.64
CA SER A 37 17.31 -3.13 7.81
C SER A 37 18.08 -1.95 7.20
N LEU A 38 17.41 -1.15 6.37
CA LEU A 38 17.99 0.07 5.79
C LEU A 38 18.14 1.11 6.90
N ARG A 39 19.35 1.65 7.14
CA ARG A 39 19.60 2.59 8.25
C ARG A 39 20.55 3.73 7.90
N THR A 40 21.27 3.61 6.81
CA THR A 40 22.24 4.64 6.41
C THR A 40 21.76 5.38 5.17
N GLU A 41 22.26 6.59 4.96
CA GLU A 41 22.02 7.35 3.72
C GLU A 41 22.47 6.54 2.49
N ALA A 42 23.61 5.84 2.56
CA ALA A 42 24.08 5.00 1.47
C ALA A 42 23.11 3.84 1.16
N ASP A 43 22.48 3.25 2.18
CA ASP A 43 21.43 2.24 1.98
C ASP A 43 20.21 2.84 1.28
N PHE A 44 19.81 4.04 1.69
CA PHE A 44 18.69 4.75 1.10
C PHE A 44 18.95 5.09 -0.37
N LEU A 45 20.10 5.68 -0.69
CA LEU A 45 20.49 6.03 -2.07
C LEU A 45 20.52 4.80 -2.97
N ARG A 46 21.11 3.71 -2.50
CA ARG A 46 21.11 2.42 -3.22
C ARG A 46 19.67 1.92 -3.44
N ALA A 47 18.80 1.99 -2.44
CA ALA A 47 17.42 1.57 -2.58
C ALA A 47 16.64 2.43 -3.57
N MET A 48 16.88 3.74 -3.63
CA MET A 48 16.28 4.65 -4.62
C MET A 48 16.57 4.20 -6.06
N GLU A 49 17.80 3.73 -6.33
CA GLU A 49 18.20 3.22 -7.65
C GLU A 49 17.63 1.82 -7.93
N GLU A 50 17.85 0.86 -7.02
CA GLU A 50 17.46 -0.55 -7.19
C GLU A 50 15.95 -0.73 -7.32
N LEU A 51 15.16 0.12 -6.64
CA LEU A 51 13.71 0.03 -6.61
C LEU A 51 13.04 0.82 -7.74
N SER A 52 13.77 1.63 -8.50
CA SER A 52 13.18 2.47 -9.53
C SER A 52 12.35 1.67 -10.54
N ASN A 53 11.14 2.16 -10.80
CA ASN A 53 10.24 1.73 -11.87
C ASN A 53 10.17 2.78 -13.00
N TRP A 54 11.05 3.78 -12.97
CA TRP A 54 11.04 4.81 -14.00
C TRP A 54 11.19 4.20 -15.39
N GLY A 55 10.35 4.63 -16.31
CA GLY A 55 10.31 4.12 -17.68
C GLY A 55 9.73 2.71 -17.84
N ARG A 56 9.37 2.01 -16.75
CA ARG A 56 8.81 0.64 -16.82
C ARG A 56 7.56 0.57 -17.70
N TRP A 57 6.72 1.58 -17.66
CA TRP A 57 5.49 1.70 -18.46
C TRP A 57 5.56 2.83 -19.50
N GLY A 58 6.77 3.32 -19.78
CA GLY A 58 7.04 4.42 -20.69
C GLY A 58 7.38 5.72 -19.95
N SER A 59 8.03 6.65 -20.67
CA SER A 59 8.41 7.96 -20.13
C SER A 59 7.20 8.85 -19.81
N ASP A 60 6.09 8.63 -20.51
CA ASP A 60 4.88 9.41 -20.40
C ASP A 60 3.85 8.76 -19.44
N ASP A 61 4.28 7.72 -18.71
CA ASP A 61 3.43 7.05 -17.73
C ASP A 61 3.11 7.98 -16.55
N GLU A 62 1.83 8.05 -16.21
CA GLU A 62 1.29 8.85 -15.11
C GLU A 62 0.72 8.01 -13.96
N LEU A 63 0.60 6.69 -14.15
CA LEU A 63 -0.10 5.80 -13.23
C LEU A 63 0.84 5.09 -12.26
N GLY A 64 2.13 4.97 -12.59
CA GLY A 64 3.07 4.21 -11.79
C GLY A 64 2.59 2.77 -11.53
N ALA A 65 2.66 2.32 -10.30
CA ALA A 65 2.28 0.96 -9.92
C ALA A 65 0.77 0.67 -10.06
N ALA A 66 -0.09 1.69 -10.25
CA ALA A 66 -1.50 1.47 -10.57
C ALA A 66 -1.70 0.75 -11.91
N ASN A 67 -0.70 0.75 -12.80
CA ASN A 67 -0.69 -0.06 -14.04
C ASN A 67 -0.81 -1.57 -13.78
N PHE A 68 -0.48 -2.05 -12.59
CA PHE A 68 -0.69 -3.45 -12.21
C PHE A 68 -2.16 -3.83 -12.03
N ILE A 69 -3.06 -2.84 -11.90
CA ILE A 69 -4.49 -3.08 -11.77
C ILE A 69 -5.11 -3.35 -13.15
N THR A 70 -4.93 -4.55 -13.64
CA THR A 70 -5.45 -5.00 -14.93
C THR A 70 -6.98 -5.23 -14.91
N PRO A 71 -7.65 -5.32 -16.06
CA PRO A 71 -9.06 -5.71 -16.12
C PRO A 71 -9.35 -7.06 -15.46
N SER A 72 -8.43 -8.04 -15.55
CA SER A 72 -8.55 -9.32 -14.86
C SER A 72 -8.47 -9.18 -13.35
N LYS A 73 -7.57 -8.33 -12.85
CA LYS A 73 -7.43 -8.02 -11.43
C LYS A 73 -8.72 -7.40 -10.87
N ARG A 74 -9.30 -6.43 -11.59
CA ARG A 74 -10.59 -5.80 -11.21
C ARG A 74 -11.72 -6.83 -11.11
N LYS A 75 -11.83 -7.73 -12.09
CA LYS A 75 -12.84 -8.80 -12.08
C LYS A 75 -12.64 -9.75 -10.89
N ALA A 76 -11.41 -10.15 -10.61
CA ALA A 76 -11.09 -11.00 -9.47
C ALA A 76 -11.42 -10.30 -8.15
N ALA A 77 -11.11 -9.00 -8.02
CA ALA A 77 -11.45 -8.22 -6.84
C ALA A 77 -12.97 -8.10 -6.63
N ALA A 78 -13.75 -7.88 -7.70
CA ALA A 78 -15.21 -7.85 -7.61
C ALA A 78 -15.81 -9.17 -7.11
N ALA A 79 -15.18 -10.29 -7.44
CA ALA A 79 -15.63 -11.63 -7.01
C ALA A 79 -15.39 -11.91 -5.51
N LEU A 80 -14.65 -11.03 -4.81
CA LEU A 80 -14.45 -11.12 -3.36
C LEU A 80 -15.71 -10.70 -2.58
N VAL A 81 -16.62 -9.97 -3.16
CA VAL A 81 -17.83 -9.53 -2.46
C VAL A 81 -18.78 -10.71 -2.27
N SER A 82 -18.90 -11.17 -1.04
CA SER A 82 -19.74 -12.32 -0.66
C SER A 82 -20.72 -12.00 0.47
N GLU A 83 -20.34 -11.08 1.38
CA GLU A 83 -21.16 -10.71 2.53
C GLU A 83 -22.02 -9.46 2.26
N GLY A 84 -21.62 -8.63 1.30
CA GLY A 84 -22.28 -7.36 1.02
C GLY A 84 -22.09 -6.30 2.10
N ILE A 85 -21.01 -6.41 2.90
CA ILE A 85 -20.68 -5.50 3.99
C ILE A 85 -19.70 -4.46 3.48
N SER A 86 -20.11 -3.18 3.50
CA SER A 86 -19.25 -2.05 3.11
C SER A 86 -18.80 -1.25 4.33
N ILE A 87 -17.50 -0.89 4.37
CA ILE A 87 -16.86 -0.17 5.46
C ILE A 87 -16.11 1.03 4.89
N SER A 88 -16.44 2.23 5.40
CA SER A 88 -15.66 3.44 5.16
C SER A 88 -14.29 3.32 5.82
N LEU A 89 -13.25 3.69 5.09
CA LEU A 89 -11.86 3.68 5.55
C LEU A 89 -11.32 5.09 5.82
N ALA A 90 -12.13 6.13 5.69
CA ALA A 90 -11.75 7.47 6.10
C ALA A 90 -12.14 7.71 7.56
N HIS A 91 -11.26 8.40 8.31
CA HIS A 91 -11.62 8.98 9.60
C HIS A 91 -12.56 10.16 9.39
N ASP A 92 -13.46 10.39 10.33
CA ASP A 92 -14.27 11.60 10.34
C ASP A 92 -13.37 12.84 10.36
N VAL A 93 -13.69 13.82 9.50
CA VAL A 93 -12.85 15.01 9.39
C VAL A 93 -12.76 15.77 10.71
N ILE A 94 -11.56 16.11 11.12
CA ILE A 94 -11.29 16.92 12.30
C ILE A 94 -11.68 18.38 11.99
N GLN A 95 -12.55 18.95 12.82
CA GLN A 95 -13.11 20.28 12.66
C GLN A 95 -12.61 21.28 13.72
N GLU A 96 -11.57 20.93 14.45
CA GLU A 96 -10.95 21.76 15.47
C GLU A 96 -9.41 21.61 15.42
N ASP A 97 -8.70 22.59 15.95
CA ASP A 97 -7.25 22.52 16.03
C ASP A 97 -6.81 21.43 17.01
N ALA A 98 -5.78 20.66 16.61
CA ALA A 98 -5.26 19.55 17.40
C ALA A 98 -3.74 19.45 17.29
N VAL A 99 -3.07 19.02 18.37
CA VAL A 99 -1.61 18.95 18.45
C VAL A 99 -0.98 17.94 17.48
N ASP A 100 -1.77 16.99 17.00
CA ASP A 100 -1.37 15.98 16.00
C ASP A 100 -1.71 16.40 14.56
N GLY A 101 -2.23 17.59 14.32
CA GLY A 101 -2.73 18.07 13.04
C GLY A 101 -2.04 19.33 12.55
N GLY A 102 -2.37 20.45 12.81
CA GLY A 102 -1.89 21.73 12.25
C GLY A 102 -2.85 22.34 11.25
N THR A 103 -3.81 21.58 10.77
CA THR A 103 -4.93 22.05 9.94
C THR A 103 -6.21 21.30 10.32
N TYR A 104 -7.36 21.94 10.11
CA TYR A 104 -8.66 21.33 10.33
C TYR A 104 -9.62 21.72 9.21
N LEU A 105 -10.76 21.05 9.09
CA LEU A 105 -11.80 21.40 8.13
C LEU A 105 -12.79 22.38 8.77
N ASP A 106 -12.79 23.62 8.27
CA ASP A 106 -13.80 24.62 8.63
C ASP A 106 -15.09 24.39 7.83
N ARG A 107 -16.19 24.16 8.54
CA ARG A 107 -17.53 24.02 7.98
C ARG A 107 -18.41 25.20 8.38
N GLN A 108 -18.90 25.93 7.39
CA GLN A 108 -19.74 27.09 7.61
C GLN A 108 -21.11 26.91 6.95
N VAL A 109 -22.17 27.15 7.70
CA VAL A 109 -23.52 27.25 7.15
C VAL A 109 -23.64 28.60 6.44
N MET A 110 -23.82 28.56 5.11
CA MET A 110 -23.86 29.77 4.26
C MET A 110 -25.27 30.34 4.15
N ARG A 111 -26.28 29.50 4.20
CA ARG A 111 -27.68 29.88 4.03
C ARG A 111 -28.60 28.88 4.72
N VAL A 112 -29.63 29.42 5.38
CA VAL A 112 -30.79 28.64 5.85
C VAL A 112 -32.03 29.40 5.50
N SER A 113 -33.06 28.77 4.92
CA SER A 113 -34.36 29.31 4.59
C SER A 113 -35.42 28.22 4.70
N ASP A 114 -36.69 28.58 4.53
CA ASP A 114 -37.82 27.64 4.46
C ASP A 114 -37.77 26.68 3.26
N THR A 115 -36.93 26.98 2.25
CA THR A 115 -36.77 26.19 1.02
C THR A 115 -35.47 25.37 0.98
N GLY A 116 -34.55 25.53 1.96
CA GLY A 116 -33.32 24.75 2.04
C GLY A 116 -32.17 25.41 2.79
N ALA A 117 -31.06 24.66 2.86
CA ALA A 117 -29.82 25.11 3.47
C ALA A 117 -28.63 24.80 2.57
N ALA A 118 -27.54 25.55 2.75
CA ALA A 118 -26.26 25.29 2.08
C ALA A 118 -25.11 25.56 3.03
N ASP A 119 -24.05 24.78 2.90
CA ASP A 119 -22.82 24.95 3.65
C ASP A 119 -21.59 24.98 2.71
N ARG A 120 -20.46 25.32 3.31
CA ARG A 120 -19.15 25.36 2.65
C ARG A 120 -18.16 24.60 3.53
N TYR A 121 -17.26 23.88 2.89
CA TYR A 121 -16.11 23.21 3.53
C TYR A 121 -14.81 23.83 3.04
N GLN A 122 -13.89 24.06 3.94
CA GLN A 122 -12.55 24.55 3.63
C GLN A 122 -11.54 24.03 4.62
N TYR A 123 -10.44 23.41 4.14
CA TYR A 123 -9.29 23.14 5.00
C TYR A 123 -8.62 24.47 5.36
N THR A 124 -8.22 24.63 6.63
CA THR A 124 -7.53 25.86 7.11
C THR A 124 -6.08 25.97 6.61
N GLY A 125 -5.59 24.91 5.96
CA GLY A 125 -4.30 24.82 5.30
C GLY A 125 -4.33 23.71 4.27
N THR A 126 -3.31 22.84 4.24
CA THR A 126 -3.29 21.66 3.39
C THR A 126 -4.05 20.49 4.02
N TYR A 127 -4.62 19.59 3.20
CA TYR A 127 -5.13 18.30 3.67
C TYR A 127 -4.01 17.26 3.83
N HIS A 128 -2.86 17.47 3.21
CA HIS A 128 -1.67 16.67 3.48
C HIS A 128 -1.21 16.90 4.92
N GLY A 129 -0.76 15.84 5.56
CA GLY A 129 -0.33 15.88 6.95
C GLY A 129 -0.82 14.67 7.73
N SER A 130 -1.06 14.83 9.02
CA SER A 130 -1.19 13.72 9.97
C SER A 130 -2.61 13.44 10.48
N ILE A 131 -3.66 14.10 9.97
CA ILE A 131 -5.02 13.90 10.50
C ILE A 131 -6.14 13.75 9.46
N HIS A 132 -5.93 14.13 8.21
CA HIS A 132 -6.96 14.02 7.18
C HIS A 132 -6.70 12.81 6.29
N SER A 133 -7.70 11.97 6.07
CA SER A 133 -7.62 10.87 5.13
C SER A 133 -7.42 11.37 3.71
N HIS A 134 -6.33 11.00 3.06
CA HIS A 134 -6.01 11.47 1.72
C HIS A 134 -5.17 10.45 0.94
N LEU A 135 -5.04 10.69 -0.35
CA LEU A 135 -4.18 9.97 -1.29
C LEU A 135 -3.17 10.92 -1.89
N ASP A 136 -1.90 10.55 -1.87
CA ASP A 136 -0.80 11.26 -2.52
C ASP A 136 -0.60 10.81 -3.96
N SER A 137 -0.36 11.76 -4.87
CA SER A 137 0.03 11.47 -6.24
C SER A 137 1.49 11.05 -6.32
N VAL A 138 1.83 10.22 -7.30
CA VAL A 138 3.16 9.62 -7.42
C VAL A 138 4.28 10.61 -7.76
N ALA A 139 3.98 11.69 -8.50
CA ALA A 139 5.05 12.44 -9.14
C ALA A 139 5.40 13.78 -8.48
N CYS A 140 4.48 14.37 -7.72
CA CYS A 140 4.64 15.79 -7.37
C CYS A 140 4.49 16.10 -5.88
N HIS A 141 3.90 15.20 -5.08
CA HIS A 141 3.72 15.46 -3.65
C HIS A 141 5.06 15.39 -2.90
N VAL A 142 5.83 14.34 -3.15
CA VAL A 142 7.18 14.16 -2.57
C VAL A 142 8.20 14.08 -3.69
N MET A 143 9.37 14.66 -3.45
CA MET A 143 10.48 14.68 -4.39
C MET A 143 11.77 14.23 -3.74
N PHE A 144 12.67 13.74 -4.58
CA PHE A 144 14.05 13.48 -4.21
C PHE A 144 14.98 14.15 -5.23
N GLU A 145 15.93 14.96 -4.74
CA GLU A 145 16.85 15.77 -5.58
C GLU A 145 16.12 16.60 -6.65
N GLY A 146 14.99 17.20 -6.29
CA GLY A 146 14.18 18.02 -7.19
C GLY A 146 13.44 17.26 -8.28
N LYS A 147 13.28 15.93 -8.13
CA LYS A 147 12.57 15.07 -9.08
C LYS A 147 11.54 14.20 -8.37
N GLY A 148 10.36 14.08 -8.97
CA GLY A 148 9.34 13.10 -8.65
C GLY A 148 9.42 11.87 -9.54
N TYR A 149 8.41 11.00 -9.50
CA TYR A 149 8.31 9.80 -10.32
C TYR A 149 8.47 10.13 -11.82
N ASN A 150 9.17 9.25 -12.56
CA ASN A 150 9.51 9.41 -13.98
C ASN A 150 10.27 10.71 -14.30
N GLY A 151 10.91 11.33 -13.29
CA GLY A 151 11.76 12.49 -13.50
C GLY A 151 11.03 13.83 -13.62
N VAL A 152 9.76 13.89 -13.22
CA VAL A 152 9.02 15.17 -13.11
C VAL A 152 9.83 16.15 -12.25
N SER A 153 10.21 17.28 -12.81
CA SER A 153 11.12 18.22 -12.16
C SER A 153 10.37 19.24 -11.30
N GLN A 154 11.01 19.72 -10.24
CA GLN A 154 10.52 20.86 -9.47
C GLN A 154 10.25 22.06 -10.37
N GLN A 155 11.18 22.34 -11.31
CA GLN A 155 11.03 23.46 -12.24
C GLN A 155 9.74 23.34 -13.06
N SER A 156 9.39 22.16 -13.57
CA SER A 156 8.16 21.96 -14.35
C SER A 156 6.90 22.19 -13.54
N ILE A 157 6.92 21.84 -12.24
CA ILE A 157 5.80 22.14 -11.32
C ILE A 157 5.65 23.66 -11.09
N GLU A 158 6.77 24.36 -10.89
CA GLU A 158 6.76 25.83 -10.72
C GLU A 158 6.25 26.54 -11.98
N GLU A 159 6.68 26.10 -13.17
CA GLU A 159 6.28 26.68 -14.45
C GLU A 159 4.78 26.44 -14.78
N THR A 160 4.24 25.29 -14.41
CA THR A 160 2.83 24.94 -14.66
C THR A 160 1.89 25.38 -13.55
N GLY A 161 2.41 25.62 -12.36
CA GLY A 161 1.60 25.92 -11.17
C GLY A 161 0.86 24.71 -10.60
N GLY A 162 1.27 23.48 -10.98
CA GLY A 162 0.69 22.23 -10.53
C GLY A 162 1.46 21.03 -11.06
N CYS A 163 0.96 19.82 -10.84
CA CYS A 163 1.61 18.58 -11.26
C CYS A 163 1.43 18.32 -12.76
N PRO A 164 2.44 18.51 -13.61
CA PRO A 164 2.28 18.44 -15.06
C PRO A 164 2.09 17.00 -15.58
N GLN A 165 2.58 16.01 -14.84
CA GLN A 165 2.52 14.58 -15.18
C GLN A 165 2.42 13.74 -13.91
N GLY A 166 1.64 12.67 -13.90
CA GLY A 166 1.44 11.81 -12.72
C GLY A 166 0.66 12.50 -11.61
N SER A 167 -0.21 13.44 -11.96
CA SER A 167 -1.12 14.12 -11.02
C SER A 167 -2.21 13.17 -10.54
N ILE A 168 -2.92 13.56 -9.48
CA ILE A 168 -4.06 12.76 -8.97
C ILE A 168 -5.15 12.55 -10.03
N HIS A 169 -5.23 13.43 -11.03
CA HIS A 169 -6.18 13.31 -12.12
C HIS A 169 -5.96 12.05 -12.99
N ALA A 170 -4.73 11.51 -13.04
CA ALA A 170 -4.46 10.25 -13.73
C ALA A 170 -5.31 9.08 -13.19
N LEU A 171 -5.76 9.17 -11.93
CA LEU A 171 -6.62 8.17 -11.27
C LEU A 171 -8.12 8.49 -11.36
N HIS A 172 -8.56 9.34 -12.30
CA HIS A 172 -9.95 9.83 -12.44
C HIS A 172 -11.01 8.74 -12.70
N ASP A 173 -10.60 7.57 -13.21
CA ASP A 173 -11.49 6.40 -13.37
C ASP A 173 -11.66 5.61 -12.06
N GLY A 174 -11.00 6.04 -11.00
CA GLY A 174 -11.04 5.40 -9.68
C GLY A 174 -10.13 4.19 -9.56
N ILE A 175 -9.94 3.79 -8.32
CA ILE A 175 -9.17 2.62 -7.91
C ILE A 175 -10.16 1.51 -7.56
N PHE A 176 -10.01 0.35 -8.19
CA PHE A 176 -10.87 -0.81 -8.00
C PHE A 176 -10.00 -2.06 -8.08
N THR A 177 -9.68 -2.65 -6.92
CA THR A 177 -8.77 -3.81 -6.84
C THR A 177 -8.97 -4.58 -5.55
N ARG A 178 -8.16 -5.63 -5.32
CA ARG A 178 -8.12 -6.31 -4.03
C ARG A 178 -7.36 -5.47 -3.02
N GLY A 179 -7.96 -5.23 -1.85
CA GLY A 179 -7.31 -4.73 -0.66
C GLY A 179 -6.93 -5.87 0.29
N ILE A 180 -5.81 -5.71 0.99
CA ILE A 180 -5.36 -6.57 2.08
C ILE A 180 -5.13 -5.69 3.29
N LEU A 181 -5.73 -6.05 4.43
CA LEU A 181 -5.44 -5.46 5.72
C LEU A 181 -4.31 -6.24 6.38
N PHE A 182 -3.26 -5.56 6.76
CA PHE A 182 -2.25 -6.02 7.70
C PHE A 182 -2.55 -5.45 9.09
N ASP A 183 -3.02 -6.30 9.97
CA ASP A 183 -3.32 -5.93 11.36
C ASP A 183 -2.07 -6.12 12.23
N ALA A 184 -1.27 -5.06 12.37
CA ALA A 184 -0.02 -5.12 13.14
C ALA A 184 -0.23 -5.51 14.61
N THR A 185 -1.45 -5.32 15.14
CA THR A 185 -1.74 -5.68 16.53
C THR A 185 -1.81 -7.20 16.76
N LEU A 186 -1.85 -7.99 15.70
CA LEU A 186 -1.75 -9.45 15.75
C LEU A 186 -0.31 -9.97 15.87
N LEU A 187 0.69 -9.12 15.67
CA LEU A 187 2.09 -9.51 15.84
C LEU A 187 2.36 -9.87 17.32
N PRO A 188 2.90 -11.05 17.62
CA PRO A 188 3.07 -11.51 19.00
C PRO A 188 3.93 -10.57 19.85
N GLY A 189 3.35 -10.05 20.93
CA GLY A 189 4.04 -9.19 21.90
C GLY A 189 4.37 -7.78 21.41
N ARG A 190 3.77 -7.35 20.29
CA ARG A 190 4.05 -6.03 19.72
C ARG A 190 3.00 -4.97 20.09
N ALA A 191 1.75 -5.35 20.20
CA ALA A 191 0.67 -4.45 20.61
C ALA A 191 0.59 -4.30 22.13
N THR A 192 0.07 -3.16 22.57
CA THR A 192 -0.31 -2.96 23.97
C THR A 192 -1.50 -3.86 24.35
N PRO A 193 -1.75 -4.07 25.66
CA PRO A 193 -2.95 -4.81 26.10
C PRO A 193 -4.28 -4.20 25.61
N GLU A 194 -4.31 -2.89 25.39
CA GLU A 194 -5.45 -2.15 24.91
C GLU A 194 -5.67 -2.29 23.40
N GLY A 195 -4.67 -2.79 22.65
CA GLY A 195 -4.77 -3.17 21.25
C GLY A 195 -4.38 -2.08 20.25
N TRP A 196 -3.29 -1.38 20.51
CA TRP A 196 -2.60 -0.51 19.54
C TRP A 196 -1.08 -0.72 19.61
N MET A 197 -0.38 -0.25 18.58
CA MET A 197 1.08 -0.18 18.55
C MET A 197 1.55 1.07 19.27
N GLU A 198 2.64 0.97 20.04
CA GLU A 198 3.23 2.17 20.64
C GLU A 198 3.85 3.09 19.58
N PRO A 199 3.83 4.42 19.81
CA PRO A 199 4.52 5.36 18.93
C PRO A 199 5.99 4.98 18.73
N GLY A 200 6.46 5.03 17.48
CA GLY A 200 7.80 4.60 17.11
C GLY A 200 7.97 3.10 16.85
N ALA A 201 6.89 2.31 16.96
CA ALA A 201 6.95 0.89 16.60
C ALA A 201 7.11 0.71 15.08
N GLU A 202 8.23 0.10 14.68
CA GLU A 202 8.56 -0.18 13.28
C GLU A 202 7.83 -1.44 12.80
N ILE A 203 7.27 -1.40 11.60
CA ILE A 203 6.76 -2.57 10.87
C ILE A 203 7.69 -2.82 9.68
N THR A 204 8.37 -3.95 9.73
CA THR A 204 9.41 -4.34 8.78
C THR A 204 8.86 -5.28 7.70
N TRP A 205 9.65 -5.54 6.64
CA TRP A 205 9.37 -6.61 5.69
C TRP A 205 9.05 -7.95 6.39
N ALA A 206 9.87 -8.34 7.36
CA ALA A 206 9.67 -9.61 8.07
C ALA A 206 8.35 -9.66 8.84
N ASP A 207 7.91 -8.52 9.39
CA ASP A 207 6.61 -8.41 10.05
C ASP A 207 5.47 -8.61 9.03
N LEU A 208 5.57 -8.05 7.81
CA LEU A 208 4.57 -8.27 6.76
C LEU A 208 4.51 -9.74 6.32
N GLU A 209 5.66 -10.42 6.16
CA GLU A 209 5.68 -11.87 5.88
C GLU A 209 5.09 -12.70 7.04
N GLN A 210 5.24 -12.24 8.27
CA GLN A 210 4.62 -12.89 9.43
C GLN A 210 3.10 -12.66 9.42
N LEU A 211 2.64 -11.45 9.11
CA LEU A 211 1.21 -11.12 8.98
C LEU A 211 0.56 -11.88 7.82
N GLU A 212 1.22 -12.02 6.65
CA GLU A 212 0.71 -12.89 5.58
C GLU A 212 0.37 -14.31 6.10
N LYS A 213 1.20 -14.85 7.01
CA LYS A 213 0.98 -16.20 7.59
C LYS A 213 -0.12 -16.22 8.66
N ILE A 214 -0.16 -15.20 9.54
CA ILE A 214 -1.15 -15.08 10.60
C ILE A 214 -2.54 -14.90 10.00
N GLU A 215 -2.66 -14.05 8.99
CA GLU A 215 -3.91 -13.63 8.37
C GLU A 215 -4.34 -14.58 7.23
N GLY A 216 -3.47 -15.53 6.86
CA GLY A 216 -3.75 -16.49 5.79
C GLY A 216 -3.89 -15.87 4.40
N VAL A 217 -3.23 -14.74 4.17
CA VAL A 217 -3.23 -14.01 2.90
C VAL A 217 -1.87 -14.06 2.22
N ARG A 218 -1.84 -13.79 0.94
CA ARG A 218 -0.61 -13.56 0.18
C ARG A 218 -0.80 -12.35 -0.72
N VAL A 219 0.06 -11.36 -0.55
CA VAL A 219 0.07 -10.17 -1.42
C VAL A 219 0.50 -10.54 -2.84
N ALA A 220 -0.19 -10.01 -3.82
CA ALA A 220 0.05 -10.23 -5.24
C ALA A 220 -0.03 -8.92 -6.03
N GLU A 221 0.46 -8.98 -7.25
CA GLU A 221 0.50 -7.84 -8.16
C GLU A 221 -0.85 -7.14 -8.29
N GLY A 222 -0.84 -5.83 -8.16
CA GLY A 222 -2.03 -4.98 -8.24
C GLY A 222 -2.86 -4.89 -6.96
N ASP A 223 -2.38 -5.44 -5.83
CA ASP A 223 -3.06 -5.26 -4.54
C ASP A 223 -2.81 -3.87 -3.95
N VAL A 224 -3.73 -3.46 -3.10
CA VAL A 224 -3.55 -2.39 -2.12
C VAL A 224 -3.28 -3.04 -0.77
N ILE A 225 -2.23 -2.65 -0.08
CA ILE A 225 -1.98 -3.08 1.31
C ILE A 225 -2.24 -1.95 2.28
N LEU A 226 -2.94 -2.25 3.37
CA LEU A 226 -3.36 -1.30 4.40
C LEU A 226 -2.82 -1.77 5.74
N LEU A 227 -2.11 -0.91 6.45
CA LEU A 227 -1.53 -1.22 7.77
C LEU A 227 -2.37 -0.60 8.87
N TYR A 228 -2.92 -1.44 9.73
CA TYR A 228 -3.60 -1.03 10.95
C TYR A 228 -2.67 -1.12 12.14
N THR A 229 -2.50 -0.01 12.86
CA THR A 229 -1.69 0.09 14.07
C THR A 229 -2.50 0.47 15.31
N GLY A 230 -3.78 0.80 15.15
CA GLY A 230 -4.67 1.24 16.24
C GLY A 230 -4.46 2.71 16.64
N ARG A 231 -3.95 3.54 15.73
CA ARG A 231 -3.69 4.95 16.00
C ARG A 231 -4.94 5.69 16.50
N TRP A 232 -6.07 5.53 15.83
CA TRP A 232 -7.29 6.24 16.18
C TRP A 232 -7.88 5.75 17.51
N LYS A 233 -7.77 4.47 17.80
CA LYS A 233 -8.12 3.88 19.10
C LYS A 233 -7.28 4.46 20.22
N ARG A 234 -5.97 4.57 20.04
CA ARG A 234 -5.08 5.23 21.00
C ARG A 234 -5.45 6.70 21.18
N ARG A 235 -5.69 7.43 20.08
CA ARG A 235 -6.10 8.83 20.11
C ARG A 235 -7.41 9.05 20.88
N ALA A 236 -8.38 8.18 20.68
CA ALA A 236 -9.65 8.22 21.40
C ALA A 236 -9.48 7.95 22.91
N ALA A 237 -8.57 7.05 23.28
CA ALA A 237 -8.34 6.66 24.67
C ALA A 237 -7.47 7.68 25.45
N LEU A 238 -6.42 8.22 24.82
CA LEU A 238 -5.37 9.02 25.48
C LEU A 238 -5.35 10.48 25.03
N GLY A 239 -6.12 10.84 24.02
CA GLY A 239 -6.09 12.16 23.38
C GLY A 239 -5.06 12.27 22.25
N ALA A 240 -5.10 13.39 21.52
CA ALA A 240 -4.14 13.73 20.50
C ALA A 240 -2.74 13.93 21.11
N TRP A 241 -1.69 13.57 20.35
CA TRP A 241 -0.30 13.74 20.76
C TRP A 241 0.55 14.32 19.62
N PRO A 242 1.61 15.10 19.94
CA PRO A 242 2.52 15.60 18.91
C PRO A 242 3.20 14.46 18.15
N THR A 243 3.21 14.51 16.84
CA THR A 243 3.87 13.47 16.01
C THR A 243 5.38 13.40 16.23
N SER A 244 5.98 14.44 16.79
CA SER A 244 7.38 14.47 17.24
C SER A 244 7.68 13.52 18.39
N GLU A 245 6.68 13.07 19.14
CA GLU A 245 6.82 12.03 20.18
C GLU A 245 6.87 10.62 19.58
N GLY A 246 6.74 10.49 18.27
CA GLY A 246 6.80 9.25 17.53
C GLY A 246 5.46 8.81 16.96
N VAL A 247 5.54 8.02 15.91
CA VAL A 247 4.41 7.30 15.30
C VAL A 247 4.87 5.92 14.89
N SER A 248 3.99 4.92 15.06
CA SER A 248 4.19 3.60 14.47
C SER A 248 4.02 3.67 12.96
N GLY A 249 4.68 2.80 12.21
CA GLY A 249 4.56 2.79 10.77
C GLY A 249 5.56 1.85 10.10
N TYR A 250 5.56 1.86 8.79
CA TYR A 250 6.47 1.04 8.00
C TYR A 250 7.92 1.50 8.11
N GLN A 251 8.82 0.55 8.25
CA GLN A 251 10.25 0.76 8.03
C GLN A 251 10.55 0.79 6.51
N ALA A 252 11.57 1.51 6.09
CA ALA A 252 11.87 1.72 4.67
C ALA A 252 12.18 0.43 3.87
N ASP A 253 12.59 -0.66 4.53
CA ASP A 253 12.83 -1.95 3.88
C ASP A 253 11.56 -2.56 3.26
N VAL A 254 10.39 -2.13 3.72
CA VAL A 254 9.10 -2.50 3.13
C VAL A 254 9.02 -2.12 1.65
N ALA A 255 9.73 -1.09 1.19
CA ALA A 255 9.77 -0.73 -0.22
C ALA A 255 10.23 -1.88 -1.14
N TYR A 256 11.12 -2.73 -0.66
CA TYR A 256 11.50 -3.95 -1.39
C TYR A 256 10.37 -4.99 -1.44
N PHE A 257 9.58 -5.11 -0.35
CA PHE A 257 8.37 -5.96 -0.35
C PHE A 257 7.37 -5.45 -1.39
N LEU A 258 7.14 -4.12 -1.45
CA LEU A 258 6.26 -3.51 -2.44
C LEU A 258 6.70 -3.86 -3.87
N LYS A 259 8.00 -3.75 -4.15
CA LYS A 259 8.59 -4.10 -5.47
C LYS A 259 8.40 -5.57 -5.80
N GLU A 260 8.76 -6.47 -4.87
CA GLU A 260 8.70 -7.92 -5.09
C GLU A 260 7.27 -8.42 -5.30
N ARG A 261 6.31 -7.89 -4.54
CA ARG A 261 4.91 -8.29 -4.63
C ARG A 261 4.12 -7.57 -5.72
N GLY A 262 4.68 -6.51 -6.32
CA GLY A 262 3.97 -5.70 -7.31
C GLY A 262 2.78 -4.94 -6.69
N VAL A 263 2.96 -4.42 -5.48
CA VAL A 263 1.93 -3.64 -4.78
C VAL A 263 1.62 -2.37 -5.57
N SER A 264 0.34 -2.04 -5.73
CA SER A 264 -0.09 -0.86 -6.47
C SER A 264 -0.26 0.38 -5.60
N PHE A 265 -0.74 0.20 -4.37
CA PHE A 265 -0.93 1.27 -3.39
C PHE A 265 -0.62 0.76 -1.99
N ILE A 266 -0.15 1.66 -1.12
CA ILE A 266 -0.05 1.40 0.31
C ILE A 266 -0.94 2.38 1.09
N GLY A 267 -1.34 2.00 2.29
CA GLY A 267 -2.10 2.86 3.18
C GLY A 267 -1.83 2.56 4.65
N HIS A 268 -2.08 3.56 5.50
CA HIS A 268 -1.83 3.49 6.93
C HIS A 268 -2.85 4.33 7.71
N ASP A 269 -3.07 3.98 8.98
CA ASP A 269 -3.93 4.77 9.88
C ASP A 269 -3.22 6.01 10.46
N MET A 270 -2.00 6.31 9.96
CA MET A 270 -1.22 7.52 10.15
C MET A 270 -0.53 7.87 8.82
N TYR A 271 0.54 8.68 8.78
CA TYR A 271 1.43 8.71 7.63
C TYR A 271 2.34 7.46 7.62
N ASN A 272 2.66 6.95 6.43
CA ASN A 272 3.20 5.60 6.28
C ASN A 272 4.59 5.37 6.88
N ASP A 273 5.46 6.39 6.98
CA ASP A 273 6.77 6.27 7.60
C ASP A 273 6.68 6.14 9.13
N VAL A 274 7.42 5.20 9.70
CA VAL A 274 7.66 5.19 11.15
C VAL A 274 8.47 6.41 11.57
N SER A 275 8.18 6.98 12.73
CA SER A 275 8.99 8.04 13.32
C SER A 275 9.30 7.72 14.79
N PRO A 276 10.59 7.77 15.19
CA PRO A 276 11.77 8.01 14.36
C PRO A 276 12.07 6.87 13.39
N HIS A 277 12.50 7.17 12.17
CA HIS A 277 12.73 6.17 11.09
C HIS A 277 14.14 5.54 11.13
N GLY A 278 15.02 5.98 12.03
CA GLY A 278 16.35 5.42 12.23
C GLY A 278 17.41 5.78 11.19
N PHE A 279 17.10 6.65 10.22
CA PHE A 279 18.06 7.26 9.30
C PHE A 279 18.56 8.62 9.83
N PRO A 280 19.68 9.15 9.27
CA PRO A 280 20.05 10.55 9.47
C PRO A 280 18.89 11.50 9.08
N PRO A 281 18.77 12.68 9.73
CA PRO A 281 17.65 13.61 9.50
C PRO A 281 17.49 14.07 8.05
N GLU A 282 18.56 14.06 7.27
CA GLU A 282 18.61 14.45 5.86
C GLU A 282 17.81 13.51 4.95
N VAL A 283 17.58 12.25 5.40
CA VAL A 283 16.79 11.24 4.70
C VAL A 283 15.30 11.36 5.02
N GLY A 284 14.77 12.50 5.30
CA GLY A 284 13.36 12.67 5.70
C GLY A 284 12.37 11.89 4.82
N LEU A 285 11.34 11.28 5.43
CA LEU A 285 10.28 10.49 4.79
C LEU A 285 10.82 9.36 3.87
N PRO A 286 11.67 8.44 4.37
CA PRO A 286 12.35 7.46 3.52
C PRO A 286 11.39 6.57 2.74
N LEU A 287 10.31 6.08 3.35
CA LEU A 287 9.36 5.23 2.64
C LEU A 287 8.55 6.01 1.62
N HIS A 288 8.07 7.22 1.94
CA HIS A 288 7.39 8.07 0.96
C HIS A 288 8.25 8.28 -0.29
N ARG A 289 9.54 8.60 -0.13
CA ARG A 289 10.45 8.79 -1.27
C ARG A 289 10.64 7.50 -2.06
N LEU A 290 10.85 6.36 -1.40
CA LEU A 290 11.00 5.08 -2.08
C LEU A 290 9.70 4.65 -2.78
N ALA A 291 8.55 4.83 -2.14
CA ALA A 291 7.26 4.44 -2.72
C ALA A 291 6.83 5.39 -3.85
N LEU A 292 6.70 6.67 -3.58
CA LEU A 292 6.22 7.64 -4.57
C LEU A 292 7.23 7.86 -5.69
N VAL A 293 8.48 8.22 -5.35
CA VAL A 293 9.46 8.66 -6.34
C VAL A 293 10.07 7.49 -7.09
N SER A 294 10.57 6.45 -6.41
CA SER A 294 11.23 5.34 -7.08
C SER A 294 10.25 4.33 -7.67
N LEU A 295 9.32 3.84 -6.85
CA LEU A 295 8.40 2.77 -7.25
C LEU A 295 7.21 3.25 -8.07
N GLY A 296 6.80 4.51 -7.93
CA GLY A 296 5.52 5.00 -8.46
C GLY A 296 4.31 4.36 -7.76
N VAL A 297 4.44 4.06 -6.47
CA VAL A 297 3.37 3.54 -5.60
C VAL A 297 2.75 4.70 -4.85
N SER A 298 1.49 5.03 -5.13
CA SER A 298 0.74 6.08 -4.41
C SER A 298 0.41 5.65 -2.99
N ILE A 299 0.28 6.64 -2.10
CA ILE A 299 0.18 6.46 -0.65
C ILE A 299 -1.15 7.00 -0.15
N PHE A 300 -1.88 6.18 0.61
CA PHE A 300 -2.99 6.63 1.43
C PHE A 300 -2.52 6.90 2.85
N ASP A 301 -2.79 8.08 3.36
CA ASP A 301 -2.46 8.48 4.73
C ASP A 301 -3.72 8.72 5.57
N ASN A 302 -3.58 8.50 6.88
CA ASN A 302 -4.57 8.80 7.92
C ASN A 302 -5.94 8.14 7.70
N LEU A 303 -5.94 6.93 7.17
CA LEU A 303 -7.17 6.15 7.06
C LEU A 303 -7.60 5.63 8.44
N ASP A 304 -8.86 5.24 8.58
CA ASP A 304 -9.40 4.64 9.79
C ASP A 304 -9.76 3.18 9.54
N PHE A 305 -9.06 2.27 10.19
CA PHE A 305 -9.21 0.83 10.02
C PHE A 305 -9.84 0.13 11.22
N GLU A 306 -10.33 0.85 12.26
CA GLU A 306 -10.91 0.22 13.45
C GLU A 306 -12.02 -0.76 13.08
N ARG A 307 -13.02 -0.29 12.34
CA ARG A 307 -14.14 -1.12 11.89
C ARG A 307 -13.72 -2.21 10.90
N LEU A 308 -12.73 -1.92 10.05
CA LEU A 308 -12.21 -2.90 9.11
C LEU A 308 -11.50 -4.05 9.84
N ALA A 309 -10.67 -3.74 10.83
CA ALA A 309 -9.95 -4.74 11.63
C ALA A 309 -10.92 -5.60 12.47
N GLU A 310 -11.95 -4.98 13.08
CA GLU A 310 -12.99 -5.72 13.79
C GLU A 310 -13.71 -6.70 12.87
N GLU A 311 -14.12 -6.26 11.68
CA GLU A 311 -14.85 -7.08 10.74
C GLU A 311 -13.96 -8.18 10.11
N ALA A 312 -12.72 -7.86 9.77
CA ALA A 312 -11.74 -8.83 9.27
C ALA A 312 -11.50 -9.96 10.27
N ARG A 313 -11.34 -9.63 11.56
CA ARG A 313 -11.22 -10.63 12.64
C ARG A 313 -12.50 -11.46 12.81
N ARG A 314 -13.67 -10.82 12.77
CA ARG A 314 -14.97 -11.50 12.89
C ARG A 314 -15.19 -12.52 11.75
N LEU A 315 -14.82 -12.14 10.52
CA LEU A 315 -14.93 -12.98 9.33
C LEU A 315 -13.73 -13.95 9.19
N ASN A 316 -12.67 -13.75 9.95
CA ASN A 316 -11.35 -14.38 9.75
C ASN A 316 -10.89 -14.25 8.30
N ARG A 317 -11.02 -13.03 7.74
CA ARG A 317 -10.76 -12.71 6.34
C ARG A 317 -10.18 -11.32 6.23
N TYR A 318 -8.96 -11.23 5.72
CA TYR A 318 -8.17 -9.99 5.66
C TYR A 318 -8.01 -9.45 4.23
N GLU A 319 -8.77 -10.00 3.29
CA GLU A 319 -8.86 -9.52 1.90
C GLU A 319 -10.30 -9.13 1.55
N PHE A 320 -10.45 -8.12 0.71
CA PHE A 320 -11.73 -7.52 0.35
C PHE A 320 -11.64 -6.80 -1.00
N LEU A 321 -12.78 -6.42 -1.56
CA LEU A 321 -12.82 -5.44 -2.64
C LEU A 321 -12.47 -4.07 -2.07
N PHE A 322 -11.41 -3.44 -2.58
CA PHE A 322 -11.03 -2.06 -2.28
C PHE A 322 -11.47 -1.15 -3.42
N THR A 323 -12.16 -0.06 -3.07
CA THR A 323 -12.55 0.99 -4.01
C THR A 323 -12.21 2.37 -3.45
N ALA A 324 -11.70 3.26 -4.32
CA ALA A 324 -11.45 4.65 -3.99
C ALA A 324 -11.61 5.52 -5.23
N ALA A 325 -12.13 6.73 -5.05
CA ALA A 325 -12.31 7.68 -6.13
C ALA A 325 -11.77 9.05 -5.69
N PRO A 326 -10.55 9.40 -6.09
CA PRO A 326 -10.01 10.73 -5.82
C PRO A 326 -10.79 11.81 -6.57
N LEU A 327 -10.71 13.03 -6.07
CA LEU A 327 -11.29 14.18 -6.75
C LEU A 327 -10.62 14.36 -8.11
N ARG A 328 -11.42 14.74 -9.13
CA ARG A 328 -10.93 14.99 -10.49
C ARG A 328 -10.33 16.39 -10.61
N ILE A 329 -9.18 16.57 -9.99
CA ILE A 329 -8.44 17.84 -9.98
C ILE A 329 -7.28 17.72 -10.95
N GLU A 330 -7.37 18.42 -12.07
CA GLU A 330 -6.25 18.54 -13.03
C GLU A 330 -5.04 19.14 -12.32
N GLN A 331 -3.86 18.54 -12.56
CA GLN A 331 -2.59 18.94 -11.94
C GLN A 331 -2.56 18.86 -10.39
N GLY A 332 -3.53 18.24 -9.75
CA GLY A 332 -3.56 18.04 -8.30
C GLY A 332 -2.44 17.11 -7.82
N MET A 333 -1.86 17.41 -6.66
CA MET A 333 -0.77 16.62 -6.07
C MET A 333 -1.27 15.52 -5.13
N GLY A 334 -2.56 15.47 -4.89
CA GLY A 334 -3.24 14.47 -4.07
C GLY A 334 -4.72 14.77 -3.98
N SER A 335 -5.45 14.02 -3.15
CA SER A 335 -6.88 14.19 -2.94
C SER A 335 -7.31 13.74 -1.56
N PRO A 336 -8.06 14.53 -0.79
CA PRO A 336 -8.86 13.98 0.30
C PRO A 336 -9.90 13.04 -0.31
N LEU A 337 -10.18 11.91 0.37
CA LEU A 337 -11.15 10.94 -0.13
C LEU A 337 -11.60 9.99 0.98
N ASN A 338 -12.65 9.22 0.68
CA ASN A 338 -13.17 8.15 1.51
C ASN A 338 -13.09 6.81 0.77
N PRO A 339 -12.03 6.03 0.93
CA PRO A 339 -11.97 4.68 0.38
C PRO A 339 -12.96 3.75 1.07
N ILE A 340 -13.39 2.69 0.35
CA ILE A 340 -14.37 1.71 0.84
C ILE A 340 -13.79 0.31 0.71
N ALA A 341 -13.87 -0.47 1.80
CA ALA A 341 -13.70 -1.91 1.78
C ALA A 341 -15.06 -2.59 1.70
N THR A 342 -15.18 -3.63 0.86
CA THR A 342 -16.42 -4.42 0.74
C THR A 342 -16.09 -5.91 0.77
N PHE A 343 -16.69 -6.63 1.76
CA PHE A 343 -16.59 -8.08 1.92
C PHE A 343 -17.67 -8.85 1.20
#